data_9a22b6c526b5c3c1f63dcaded4cb5a01
#
_entry.id   9a22b6c526b5c3c1f63dcaded4cb5a01
#
_cell.length_a   1.000
_cell.length_b   1.000
_cell.length_c   1.000
_cell.angle_alpha   90.00
_cell.angle_beta   90.00
_cell.angle_gamma   90.00
#
_symmetry.space_group_name_H-M   'P 1'
#
loop_
_entity.id
_entity.type
_entity.pdbx_description
1 polymer ?
#
loop_
_entity_poly.entity_id
_entity_poly.type
_entity_poly.pdbx_seq_one_letter_code
_entity_poly.pdbx_strand_id
1 'polypeptide(L)'
;IDALPNKKGRVEPKYRKRNSEYLNIYRKNLFNGGLFLIAKQRYKDAFAMFDSYIDCIYQPLFSDMNYDANAELILKAAYLATYCGVMFQDNDMALKYQEKAQAYIPGREKTLQYLANIWKEKGEIGLYCSTLKKGFHDFPKSEYFFTRLVDFYNNKNQTDSAMTIVELALSN
;
A
#
# COMPACT_ATOMS: atom_id res chain seq x y z
N ILE A 1 23.47 9.34 -20.46
CA ILE A 1 24.92 9.50 -20.21
C ILE A 1 25.54 8.16 -19.84
N ASP A 2 24.89 7.37 -18.94
CA ASP A 2 25.39 6.03 -18.53
C ASP A 2 25.39 4.98 -19.64
N ALA A 3 24.70 5.21 -20.75
CA ALA A 3 24.62 4.31 -21.88
C ALA A 3 25.68 4.57 -22.97
N LEU A 4 26.50 5.61 -22.83
CA LEU A 4 27.53 5.92 -23.82
C LEU A 4 28.82 5.15 -23.49
N PRO A 5 29.39 4.41 -24.46
CA PRO A 5 30.64 3.72 -24.26
C PRO A 5 31.79 4.70 -24.06
N ASN A 6 32.73 4.32 -23.19
CA ASN A 6 33.99 5.03 -23.01
C ASN A 6 34.89 4.88 -24.25
N LYS A 7 36.09 5.54 -24.29
CA LYS A 7 37.04 5.45 -25.38
C LYS A 7 37.54 4.02 -25.71
N LYS A 8 37.27 3.05 -24.82
CA LYS A 8 37.60 1.63 -24.98
C LYS A 8 36.37 0.79 -25.39
N GLY A 9 35.25 1.44 -25.75
CA GLY A 9 33.99 0.75 -26.16
C GLY A 9 33.21 0.10 -25.01
N ARG A 10 33.60 0.34 -23.76
CA ARG A 10 32.89 -0.23 -22.59
C ARG A 10 31.90 0.77 -22.03
N VAL A 11 30.69 0.28 -21.72
CA VAL A 11 29.67 1.05 -20.98
C VAL A 11 29.99 0.92 -19.49
N GLU A 12 30.71 1.89 -18.95
CA GLU A 12 31.01 1.96 -17.51
C GLU A 12 30.29 3.16 -16.93
N PRO A 13 29.32 2.96 -16.00
CA PRO A 13 28.57 4.07 -15.37
C PRO A 13 29.45 4.79 -14.34
N LYS A 14 30.42 5.57 -14.83
CA LYS A 14 31.48 6.23 -14.04
C LYS A 14 30.98 7.03 -12.81
N TYR A 15 29.76 7.59 -12.91
CA TYR A 15 29.21 8.46 -11.87
C TYR A 15 28.03 7.85 -11.13
N ARG A 16 27.54 6.67 -11.52
CA ARG A 16 26.33 6.04 -10.95
C ARG A 16 26.45 5.89 -9.44
N LYS A 17 27.50 5.22 -8.97
CA LYS A 17 27.71 4.97 -7.54
C LYS A 17 27.73 6.27 -6.73
N ARG A 18 28.53 7.25 -7.14
CA ARG A 18 28.63 8.54 -6.44
C ARG A 18 27.29 9.30 -6.44
N ASN A 19 26.59 9.31 -7.57
CA ASN A 19 25.32 9.99 -7.69
C ASN A 19 24.23 9.28 -6.89
N SER A 20 24.20 7.94 -6.87
CA SER A 20 23.24 7.19 -6.05
C SER A 20 23.47 7.41 -4.55
N GLU A 21 24.72 7.37 -4.09
CA GLU A 21 25.08 7.67 -2.69
C GLU A 21 24.64 9.08 -2.29
N TYR A 22 24.92 10.07 -3.12
CA TYR A 22 24.55 11.46 -2.88
C TYR A 22 23.03 11.64 -2.84
N LEU A 23 22.30 11.12 -3.82
CA LEU A 23 20.85 11.27 -3.90
C LEU A 23 20.12 10.44 -2.85
N ASN A 24 20.69 9.31 -2.42
CA ASN A 24 20.11 8.49 -1.36
C ASN A 24 19.97 9.25 -0.03
N ILE A 25 20.87 10.18 0.26
CA ILE A 25 20.80 11.04 1.46
C ILE A 25 19.48 11.83 1.46
N TYR A 26 19.03 12.28 0.28
CA TYR A 26 17.81 13.08 0.14
C TYR A 26 16.55 12.25 0.00
N ARG A 27 16.66 10.94 -0.26
CA ARG A 27 15.50 10.05 -0.43
C ARG A 27 14.54 10.09 0.76
N LYS A 28 15.06 10.12 1.99
CA LYS A 28 14.24 10.26 3.20
C LYS A 28 13.42 11.55 3.25
N ASN A 29 13.83 12.60 2.52
CA ASN A 29 13.08 13.84 2.45
C ASN A 29 11.76 13.67 1.68
N LEU A 30 11.71 12.72 0.73
CA LEU A 30 10.45 12.36 0.06
C LEU A 30 9.44 11.79 1.07
N PHE A 31 9.89 10.86 1.93
CA PHE A 31 9.02 10.29 2.96
C PHE A 31 8.54 11.36 3.94
N ASN A 32 9.45 12.17 4.48
CA ASN A 32 9.11 13.24 5.42
C ASN A 32 8.24 14.32 4.77
N GLY A 33 8.50 14.66 3.50
CA GLY A 33 7.67 15.56 2.71
C GLY A 33 6.25 15.05 2.54
N GLY A 34 6.09 13.75 2.28
CA GLY A 34 4.79 13.10 2.24
C GLY A 34 4.01 13.23 3.55
N LEU A 35 4.66 12.99 4.70
CA LEU A 35 4.05 13.17 6.03
C LEU A 35 3.64 14.61 6.27
N PHE A 36 4.49 15.58 5.94
CA PHE A 36 4.17 17.01 6.05
C PHE A 36 2.95 17.38 5.19
N LEU A 37 2.87 16.87 3.97
CA LEU A 37 1.77 17.15 3.06
C LEU A 37 0.45 16.50 3.52
N ILE A 38 0.49 15.31 4.15
CA ILE A 38 -0.68 14.72 4.82
C ILE A 38 -1.19 15.67 5.91
N ALA A 39 -0.30 16.18 6.77
CA ALA A 39 -0.69 17.13 7.82
C ALA A 39 -1.31 18.43 7.28
N LYS A 40 -1.01 18.79 6.03
CA LYS A 40 -1.62 19.90 5.28
C LYS A 40 -2.83 19.48 4.45
N GLN A 41 -3.29 18.23 4.55
CA GLN A 41 -4.40 17.65 3.77
C GLN A 41 -4.20 17.73 2.24
N ARG A 42 -2.95 17.84 1.80
CA ARG A 42 -2.56 17.84 0.38
C ARG A 42 -2.29 16.41 -0.08
N TYR A 43 -3.32 15.57 -0.09
CA TYR A 43 -3.20 14.12 -0.25
C TYR A 43 -2.63 13.71 -1.61
N LYS A 44 -2.99 14.39 -2.69
CA LYS A 44 -2.44 14.12 -4.04
C LYS A 44 -0.93 14.35 -4.08
N ASP A 45 -0.47 15.44 -3.51
CA ASP A 45 0.95 15.77 -3.48
C ASP A 45 1.71 14.83 -2.53
N ALA A 46 1.10 14.48 -1.39
CA ALA A 46 1.65 13.50 -0.45
C ALA A 46 1.82 12.14 -1.10
N PHE A 47 0.83 11.69 -1.88
CA PHE A 47 0.94 10.47 -2.67
C PHE A 47 2.15 10.51 -3.60
N ALA A 48 2.33 11.58 -4.38
CA ALA A 48 3.45 11.72 -5.30
C ALA A 48 4.82 11.61 -4.59
N MET A 49 4.92 12.10 -3.34
CA MET A 49 6.13 11.96 -2.53
C MET A 49 6.38 10.49 -2.13
N PHE A 50 5.35 9.77 -1.64
CA PHE A 50 5.49 8.35 -1.30
C PHE A 50 5.72 7.48 -2.53
N ASP A 51 5.05 7.77 -3.63
CA ASP A 51 5.23 7.13 -4.92
C ASP A 51 6.68 7.23 -5.37
N SER A 52 7.24 8.44 -5.40
CA SER A 52 8.65 8.68 -5.73
C SER A 52 9.60 7.99 -4.75
N TYR A 53 9.27 7.96 -3.45
CA TYR A 53 10.07 7.28 -2.43
C TYR A 53 10.16 5.77 -2.67
N ILE A 54 9.04 5.14 -3.05
CA ILE A 54 8.97 3.71 -3.37
C ILE A 54 9.65 3.45 -4.71
N ASP A 55 9.39 4.26 -5.74
CA ASP A 55 9.94 4.10 -7.08
C ASP A 55 11.48 4.20 -7.13
N CYS A 56 12.09 4.98 -6.23
CA CYS A 56 13.55 5.09 -6.17
C CYS A 56 14.25 3.73 -6.12
N ILE A 57 13.69 2.72 -5.43
CA ILE A 57 14.34 1.41 -5.30
C ILE A 57 14.42 0.63 -6.61
N TYR A 58 13.57 0.97 -7.59
CA TYR A 58 13.51 0.31 -8.90
C TYR A 58 14.26 1.09 -9.98
N GLN A 59 14.77 2.29 -9.67
CA GLN A 59 15.47 3.08 -10.66
C GLN A 59 16.87 2.52 -10.93
N PRO A 60 17.32 2.45 -12.21
CA PRO A 60 18.66 1.95 -12.55
C PRO A 60 19.79 2.65 -11.82
N LEU A 61 19.60 3.91 -11.45
CA LEU A 61 20.57 4.68 -10.70
C LEU A 61 20.88 4.06 -9.33
N PHE A 62 19.89 3.43 -8.70
CA PHE A 62 19.99 2.86 -7.36
C PHE A 62 20.15 1.34 -7.35
N SER A 63 20.38 0.69 -8.51
CA SER A 63 20.50 -0.77 -8.61
C SER A 63 21.56 -1.38 -7.67
N ASP A 64 22.64 -0.65 -7.43
CA ASP A 64 23.75 -1.12 -6.60
C ASP A 64 23.54 -0.88 -5.09
N MET A 65 22.45 -0.22 -4.71
CA MET A 65 22.13 0.10 -3.31
C MET A 65 21.49 -1.07 -2.54
N ASN A 66 21.12 -2.15 -3.25
CA ASN A 66 20.50 -3.36 -2.66
C ASN A 66 19.35 -3.07 -1.69
N TYR A 67 18.42 -2.19 -2.06
CA TYR A 67 17.27 -1.88 -1.23
C TYR A 67 16.38 -3.11 -1.01
N ASP A 68 16.03 -3.37 0.23
CA ASP A 68 14.96 -4.31 0.53
C ASP A 68 13.60 -3.68 0.19
N ALA A 69 12.94 -4.24 -0.83
CA ALA A 69 11.62 -3.80 -1.26
C ALA A 69 10.52 -4.05 -0.21
N ASN A 70 10.81 -4.87 0.81
CA ASN A 70 9.92 -5.18 1.92
C ASN A 70 10.37 -4.53 3.24
N ALA A 71 11.39 -3.65 3.21
CA ALA A 71 11.77 -2.90 4.39
C ALA A 71 10.58 -2.14 4.98
N GLU A 72 10.47 -2.09 6.29
CA GLU A 72 9.33 -1.52 7.02
C GLU A 72 8.94 -0.12 6.53
N LEU A 73 9.92 0.74 6.24
CA LEU A 73 9.65 2.10 5.71
C LEU A 73 9.04 2.09 4.31
N ILE A 74 9.37 1.11 3.46
CA ILE A 74 8.76 0.95 2.14
C ILE A 74 7.30 0.51 2.30
N LEU A 75 7.05 -0.47 3.17
CA LEU A 75 5.70 -0.94 3.46
C LEU A 75 4.84 0.17 4.09
N LYS A 76 5.43 0.96 5.00
CA LYS A 76 4.78 2.13 5.59
C LYS A 76 4.48 3.21 4.54
N ALA A 77 5.40 3.49 3.62
CA ALA A 77 5.16 4.44 2.53
C ALA A 77 4.01 3.97 1.62
N ALA A 78 3.93 2.67 1.32
CA ALA A 78 2.85 2.07 0.56
C ALA A 78 1.48 2.21 1.28
N TYR A 79 1.45 1.95 2.59
CA TYR A 79 0.26 2.19 3.42
C TYR A 79 -0.19 3.66 3.38
N LEU A 80 0.76 4.60 3.54
CA LEU A 80 0.46 6.03 3.50
C LEU A 80 0.03 6.50 2.10
N ALA A 81 0.60 5.93 1.03
CA ALA A 81 0.16 6.18 -0.33
C ALA A 81 -1.28 5.70 -0.55
N THR A 82 -1.63 4.47 -0.10
CA THR A 82 -3.00 3.97 -0.13
C THR A 82 -3.95 4.89 0.64
N TYR A 83 -3.58 5.30 1.85
CA TYR A 83 -4.34 6.27 2.63
C TYR A 83 -4.57 7.60 1.87
N CYS A 84 -3.53 8.14 1.23
CA CYS A 84 -3.66 9.36 0.43
C CYS A 84 -4.66 9.19 -0.72
N GLY A 85 -4.63 8.06 -1.43
CA GLY A 85 -5.58 7.76 -2.50
C GLY A 85 -7.03 7.73 -1.99
N VAL A 86 -7.27 7.09 -0.84
CA VAL A 86 -8.59 7.06 -0.18
C VAL A 86 -9.07 8.45 0.20
N MET A 87 -8.20 9.24 0.83
CA MET A 87 -8.56 10.62 1.26
C MET A 87 -8.75 11.58 0.07
N PHE A 88 -8.09 11.32 -1.05
CA PHE A 88 -8.27 12.06 -2.30
C PHE A 88 -9.44 11.53 -3.15
N GLN A 89 -10.09 10.43 -2.71
CA GLN A 89 -11.18 9.74 -3.42
C GLN A 89 -10.79 9.24 -4.82
N ASP A 90 -9.54 8.82 -4.97
CA ASP A 90 -9.01 8.21 -6.20
C ASP A 90 -8.70 6.73 -5.94
N ASN A 91 -9.60 5.85 -6.38
CA ASN A 91 -9.51 4.43 -6.15
C ASN A 91 -8.29 3.79 -6.85
N ASP A 92 -7.90 4.27 -8.02
CA ASP A 92 -6.76 3.72 -8.76
C ASP A 92 -5.44 4.09 -8.06
N MET A 93 -5.35 5.33 -7.57
CA MET A 93 -4.27 5.78 -6.71
C MET A 93 -4.19 4.94 -5.42
N ALA A 94 -5.33 4.70 -4.77
CA ALA A 94 -5.38 3.92 -3.52
C ALA A 94 -4.96 2.45 -3.74
N LEU A 95 -5.27 1.86 -4.90
CA LEU A 95 -4.97 0.47 -5.21
C LEU A 95 -3.54 0.24 -5.71
N LYS A 96 -2.82 1.27 -6.15
CA LYS A 96 -1.48 1.13 -6.75
C LYS A 96 -0.51 0.32 -5.89
N TYR A 97 -0.56 0.48 -4.58
CA TYR A 97 0.35 -0.18 -3.63
C TYR A 97 -0.34 -1.12 -2.66
N GLN A 98 -1.55 -1.59 -2.97
CA GLN A 98 -2.39 -2.38 -2.06
C GLN A 98 -1.69 -3.60 -1.44
N GLU A 99 -0.88 -4.33 -2.21
CA GLU A 99 -0.19 -5.52 -1.72
C GLU A 99 0.86 -5.18 -0.65
N LYS A 100 1.70 -4.17 -0.94
CA LYS A 100 2.70 -3.68 0.03
C LYS A 100 2.05 -3.03 1.25
N ALA A 101 0.96 -2.30 1.07
CA ALA A 101 0.20 -1.70 2.16
C ALA A 101 -0.39 -2.76 3.11
N GLN A 102 -0.89 -3.88 2.58
CA GLN A 102 -1.34 -5.02 3.39
C GLN A 102 -0.20 -5.72 4.14
N ALA A 103 1.03 -5.67 3.64
CA ALA A 103 2.20 -6.23 4.31
C ALA A 103 2.69 -5.35 5.49
N TYR A 104 2.28 -4.08 5.56
CA TYR A 104 2.57 -3.21 6.71
C TYR A 104 1.68 -3.56 7.89
N ILE A 105 2.18 -4.38 8.81
CA ILE A 105 1.40 -4.94 9.93
C ILE A 105 0.67 -3.86 10.75
N PRO A 106 1.30 -2.73 11.20
CA PRO A 106 0.61 -1.72 12.01
C PRO A 106 -0.57 -1.04 11.29
N GLY A 107 -0.58 -1.02 9.96
CA GLY A 107 -1.64 -0.41 9.15
C GLY A 107 -2.55 -1.42 8.44
N ARG A 108 -2.31 -2.73 8.61
CA ARG A 108 -2.94 -3.80 7.82
C ARG A 108 -4.46 -3.83 7.98
N GLU A 109 -4.96 -3.70 9.19
CA GLU A 109 -6.40 -3.67 9.45
C GLU A 109 -7.08 -2.52 8.69
N LYS A 110 -6.52 -1.32 8.82
CA LYS A 110 -7.03 -0.14 8.10
C LYS A 110 -6.93 -0.29 6.59
N THR A 111 -5.84 -0.86 6.09
CA THR A 111 -5.70 -1.14 4.65
C THR A 111 -6.81 -2.06 4.15
N LEU A 112 -7.10 -3.15 4.86
CA LEU A 112 -8.19 -4.07 4.49
C LEU A 112 -9.56 -3.39 4.55
N GLN A 113 -9.80 -2.48 5.51
CA GLN A 113 -11.03 -1.68 5.57
C GLN A 113 -11.15 -0.75 4.35
N TYR A 114 -10.07 -0.08 3.96
CA TYR A 114 -10.05 0.78 2.76
C TYR A 114 -10.33 -0.03 1.50
N LEU A 115 -9.63 -1.15 1.32
CA LEU A 115 -9.83 -2.02 0.15
C LEU A 115 -11.24 -2.57 0.07
N ALA A 116 -11.83 -3.00 1.18
CA ALA A 116 -13.21 -3.46 1.21
C ALA A 116 -14.19 -2.36 0.74
N ASN A 117 -14.02 -1.12 1.21
CA ASN A 117 -14.86 0.00 0.76
C ASN A 117 -14.68 0.26 -0.75
N ILE A 118 -13.44 0.29 -1.25
CA ILE A 118 -13.13 0.50 -2.67
C ILE A 118 -13.78 -0.59 -3.54
N TRP A 119 -13.65 -1.87 -3.15
CA TRP A 119 -14.25 -2.97 -3.91
C TRP A 119 -15.77 -2.91 -3.90
N LYS A 120 -16.38 -2.50 -2.78
CA LYS A 120 -17.83 -2.27 -2.68
C LYS A 120 -18.27 -1.16 -3.64
N GLU A 121 -17.58 -0.02 -3.66
CA GLU A 121 -17.88 1.12 -4.53
C GLU A 121 -17.69 0.77 -6.02
N LYS A 122 -16.66 -0.01 -6.37
CA LYS A 122 -16.42 -0.50 -7.74
C LYS A 122 -17.40 -1.60 -8.16
N GLY A 123 -18.26 -2.10 -7.27
CA GLY A 123 -19.18 -3.22 -7.55
C GLY A 123 -18.49 -4.59 -7.66
N GLU A 124 -17.23 -4.68 -7.24
CA GLU A 124 -16.42 -5.90 -7.26
C GLU A 124 -16.75 -6.81 -6.07
N ILE A 125 -17.97 -7.38 -6.12
CA ILE A 125 -18.57 -8.11 -4.98
C ILE A 125 -17.74 -9.29 -4.51
N GLY A 126 -17.05 -9.99 -5.43
CA GLY A 126 -16.15 -11.10 -5.11
C GLY A 126 -14.95 -10.64 -4.30
N LEU A 127 -14.30 -9.56 -4.74
CA LEU A 127 -13.14 -8.95 -4.05
C LEU A 127 -13.57 -8.34 -2.71
N TYR A 128 -14.73 -7.71 -2.65
CA TYR A 128 -15.30 -7.20 -1.41
C TYR A 128 -15.47 -8.31 -0.37
N CYS A 129 -16.15 -9.41 -0.73
CA CYS A 129 -16.38 -10.53 0.18
C CYS A 129 -15.06 -11.18 0.62
N SER A 130 -14.13 -11.44 -0.30
CA SER A 130 -12.83 -12.04 0.02
C SER A 130 -11.99 -11.16 0.95
N THR A 131 -12.04 -9.84 0.75
CA THR A 131 -11.33 -8.87 1.60
C THR A 131 -11.94 -8.83 3.02
N LEU A 132 -13.28 -8.87 3.13
CA LEU A 132 -13.95 -8.96 4.43
C LEU A 132 -13.60 -10.25 5.17
N LYS A 133 -13.61 -11.40 4.50
CA LYS A 133 -13.22 -12.69 5.09
C LYS A 133 -11.79 -12.67 5.60
N LYS A 134 -10.86 -12.15 4.79
CA LYS A 134 -9.46 -11.98 5.19
C LYS A 134 -9.34 -11.06 6.41
N GLY A 135 -10.06 -9.94 6.41
CA GLY A 135 -10.07 -9.01 7.53
C GLY A 135 -10.62 -9.63 8.81
N PHE A 136 -11.70 -10.38 8.73
CA PHE A 136 -12.28 -11.08 9.88
C PHE A 136 -11.36 -12.18 10.40
N HIS A 137 -10.71 -12.94 9.52
CA HIS A 137 -9.73 -13.97 9.90
C HIS A 137 -8.51 -13.34 10.61
N ASP A 138 -7.94 -12.27 10.06
CA ASP A 138 -6.73 -11.65 10.60
C ASP A 138 -7.02 -10.79 11.85
N PHE A 139 -8.25 -10.28 11.97
CA PHE A 139 -8.70 -9.38 13.04
C PHE A 139 -10.11 -9.78 13.55
N PRO A 140 -10.23 -10.94 14.22
CA PRO A 140 -11.53 -11.50 14.60
C PRO A 140 -12.33 -10.63 15.58
N LYS A 141 -11.66 -9.71 16.30
CA LYS A 141 -12.30 -8.74 17.22
C LYS A 141 -12.69 -7.42 16.55
N SER A 142 -12.44 -7.29 15.24
CA SER A 142 -12.80 -6.09 14.51
C SER A 142 -14.30 -6.06 14.19
N GLU A 143 -15.03 -5.15 14.82
CA GLU A 143 -16.45 -4.91 14.57
C GLU A 143 -16.72 -4.59 13.09
N TYR A 144 -15.79 -3.90 12.43
CA TYR A 144 -15.93 -3.54 11.03
C TYR A 144 -16.12 -4.75 10.13
N PHE A 145 -15.28 -5.77 10.23
CA PHE A 145 -15.34 -6.95 9.36
C PHE A 145 -16.49 -7.86 9.75
N PHE A 146 -16.72 -8.04 11.05
CA PHE A 146 -17.81 -8.85 11.57
C PHE A 146 -19.16 -8.35 11.05
N THR A 147 -19.51 -7.10 11.32
CA THR A 147 -20.82 -6.55 10.94
C THR A 147 -21.04 -6.60 9.43
N ARG A 148 -20.02 -6.23 8.63
CA ARG A 148 -20.15 -6.24 7.17
C ARG A 148 -20.25 -7.62 6.56
N LEU A 149 -19.64 -8.65 7.15
CA LEU A 149 -19.83 -10.04 6.69
C LEU A 149 -21.22 -10.55 7.00
N VAL A 150 -21.72 -10.30 8.21
CA VAL A 150 -23.10 -10.68 8.58
C VAL A 150 -24.10 -10.00 7.65
N ASP A 151 -23.99 -8.69 7.45
CA ASP A 151 -24.84 -7.94 6.52
C ASP A 151 -24.73 -8.46 5.09
N PHE A 152 -23.53 -8.78 4.62
CA PHE A 152 -23.29 -9.31 3.28
C PHE A 152 -24.04 -10.63 3.06
N TYR A 153 -23.96 -11.56 4.00
CA TYR A 153 -24.64 -12.84 3.89
C TYR A 153 -26.16 -12.72 4.05
N ASN A 154 -26.63 -11.87 4.97
CA ASN A 154 -28.07 -11.61 5.15
C ASN A 154 -28.69 -11.00 3.88
N ASN A 155 -28.03 -10.04 3.24
CA ASN A 155 -28.49 -9.44 1.99
C ASN A 155 -28.54 -10.43 0.82
N LYS A 156 -27.83 -11.56 0.92
CA LYS A 156 -27.86 -12.66 -0.04
C LYS A 156 -28.80 -13.81 0.35
N ASN A 157 -29.55 -13.65 1.43
CA ASN A 157 -30.38 -14.71 2.01
C ASN A 157 -29.59 -15.99 2.38
N GLN A 158 -28.32 -15.84 2.73
CA GLN A 158 -27.41 -16.91 3.15
C GLN A 158 -27.31 -16.95 4.68
N THR A 159 -28.42 -17.23 5.35
CA THR A 159 -28.57 -17.18 6.81
C THR A 159 -27.57 -18.11 7.53
N ASP A 160 -27.36 -19.33 7.01
CA ASP A 160 -26.43 -20.30 7.62
C ASP A 160 -25.00 -19.76 7.63
N SER A 161 -24.57 -19.09 6.53
CA SER A 161 -23.26 -18.45 6.47
C SER A 161 -23.14 -17.28 7.46
N ALA A 162 -24.20 -16.48 7.61
CA ALA A 162 -24.24 -15.40 8.60
C ALA A 162 -24.14 -15.96 10.03
N MET A 163 -24.85 -17.03 10.35
CA MET A 163 -24.77 -17.71 11.65
C MET A 163 -23.39 -18.26 11.94
N THR A 164 -22.74 -18.88 10.96
CA THR A 164 -21.34 -19.34 11.10
C THR A 164 -20.40 -18.20 11.48
N ILE A 165 -20.53 -17.01 10.90
CA ILE A 165 -19.70 -15.85 11.26
C ILE A 165 -19.97 -15.40 12.71
N VAL A 166 -21.24 -15.44 13.15
CA VAL A 166 -21.60 -15.10 14.54
C VAL A 166 -20.98 -16.11 15.52
N GLU A 167 -21.10 -17.42 15.24
CA GLU A 167 -20.52 -18.47 16.08
C GLU A 167 -18.99 -18.34 16.19
N LEU A 168 -18.30 -18.07 15.07
CA LEU A 168 -16.87 -17.82 15.05
C LEU A 168 -16.49 -16.58 15.87
N ALA A 169 -17.28 -15.51 15.81
CA ALA A 169 -17.04 -14.31 16.60
C ALA A 169 -17.20 -14.54 18.11
N LEU A 170 -18.19 -15.40 18.51
CA LEU A 170 -18.40 -15.73 19.92
C LEU A 170 -17.34 -16.67 20.51
N SER A 171 -16.62 -17.41 19.66
CA SER A 171 -15.56 -18.34 20.06
C SER A 171 -14.17 -17.68 20.21
N ASN A 172 -13.98 -16.41 19.81
CA ASN A 172 -12.71 -15.64 19.86
C ASN A 172 -12.74 -14.58 20.99
#